data_dd40c1cd2651d7ee3216a1d8344f32ef
#
_entry.id   dd40c1cd2651d7ee3216a1d8344f32ef
#
_cell.length_a   1.000
_cell.length_b   1.000
_cell.length_c   1.000
_cell.angle_alpha   90.00
_cell.angle_beta   90.00
_cell.angle_gamma   90.00
#
_symmetry.space_group_name_H-M   'P 1'
#
loop_
_entity.id
_entity.type
_entity.pdbx_description
1 polymer ?
#
loop_
_entity_poly.entity_id
_entity_poly.type
_entity_poly.pdbx_seq_one_letter_code
_entity_poly.pdbx_strand_id
1 'polypeptide(L)' 'MKLRRIDSELVRRKMVRSRSHAQELIAQRRVLLDGQVVEKPARQMDPAQALVITQGDDPDYVSR' A
#
# COMPACT_ATOMS: atom_id res chain seq x y z
N MET A 1 6.31 -8.84 -19.15
CA MET A 1 5.79 -8.77 -17.86
C MET A 1 4.61 -7.90 -17.78
N LYS A 2 3.64 -8.26 -16.98
CA LYS A 2 2.47 -7.48 -16.81
C LYS A 2 2.52 -6.69 -15.53
N LEU A 3 2.35 -5.40 -15.62
CA LEU A 3 2.26 -4.58 -14.43
C LEU A 3 0.81 -4.52 -13.95
N ARG A 4 0.62 -4.32 -12.68
CA ARG A 4 -0.71 -4.22 -12.09
C ARG A 4 -0.80 -2.94 -11.30
N ARG A 5 -2.02 -2.43 -11.20
CA ARG A 5 -2.25 -1.26 -10.37
C ARG A 5 -2.10 -1.68 -8.91
N ILE A 6 -1.47 -0.82 -8.13
CA ILE A 6 -1.18 -1.18 -6.76
C ILE A 6 -2.44 -1.34 -5.91
N ASP A 7 -3.46 -0.53 -6.17
CA ASP A 7 -4.71 -0.67 -5.43
C ASP A 7 -5.37 -2.03 -5.72
N SER A 8 -5.34 -2.48 -6.98
CA SER A 8 -5.86 -3.78 -7.31
C SER A 8 -5.06 -4.90 -6.69
N GLU A 9 -3.76 -4.74 -6.68
CA GLU A 9 -2.90 -5.78 -6.12
C GLU A 9 -3.10 -5.91 -4.62
N LEU A 10 -3.32 -4.80 -3.94
CA LEU A 10 -3.59 -4.85 -2.51
C LEU A 10 -4.86 -5.66 -2.21
N VAL A 11 -5.88 -5.47 -3.02
CA VAL A 11 -7.12 -6.23 -2.85
C VAL A 11 -6.88 -7.70 -3.18
N ARG A 12 -6.16 -7.97 -4.27
CA ARG A 12 -5.91 -9.32 -4.70
C ARG A 12 -5.15 -10.11 -3.64
N ARG A 13 -4.23 -9.45 -2.95
CA ARG A 13 -3.45 -10.11 -1.90
C ARG A 13 -4.18 -10.13 -0.56
N LYS A 14 -5.40 -9.59 -0.54
CA LYS A 14 -6.22 -9.55 0.67
C LYS A 14 -5.56 -8.74 1.78
N MET A 15 -4.77 -7.75 1.38
CA MET A 15 -4.16 -6.85 2.34
C MET A 15 -5.13 -5.74 2.74
N VAL A 16 -6.13 -5.50 1.90
CA VAL A 16 -7.16 -4.50 2.19
C VAL A 16 -8.52 -5.11 1.85
N ARG A 17 -9.58 -4.49 2.33
CA ARG A 17 -10.92 -5.00 2.11
C ARG A 17 -11.46 -4.66 0.74
N SER A 18 -11.09 -3.51 0.23
CA SER A 18 -11.62 -3.03 -1.02
C SER A 18 -10.66 -2.04 -1.63
N ARG A 19 -10.93 -1.65 -2.87
CA ARG A 19 -10.08 -0.67 -3.53
C ARG A 19 -10.17 0.68 -2.85
N SER A 20 -11.34 1.02 -2.32
CA SER A 20 -11.45 2.27 -1.56
C SER A 20 -10.55 2.25 -0.35
N HIS A 21 -10.51 1.13 0.34
CA HIS A 21 -9.64 0.99 1.50
C HIS A 21 -8.18 1.12 1.06
N ALA A 22 -7.84 0.50 -0.07
CA ALA A 22 -6.48 0.60 -0.58
C ALA A 22 -6.11 2.05 -0.90
N GLN A 23 -7.03 2.77 -1.53
CA GLN A 23 -6.77 4.16 -1.87
C GLN A 23 -6.59 5.01 -0.62
N GLU A 24 -7.36 4.70 0.40
CA GLU A 24 -7.24 5.42 1.65
C GLU A 24 -5.87 5.23 2.28
N LEU A 25 -5.42 4.00 2.33
CA LEU A 25 -4.11 3.72 2.89
C LEU A 25 -3.00 4.38 2.07
N ILE A 26 -3.15 4.38 0.75
CA ILE A 26 -2.17 5.01 -0.11
C ILE A 26 -2.15 6.52 0.14
N ALA A 27 -3.32 7.13 0.29
CA ALA A 27 -3.40 8.55 0.57
C ALA A 27 -2.76 8.90 1.91
N GLN A 28 -2.81 7.98 2.86
CA GLN A 28 -2.19 8.17 4.15
C GLN A 28 -0.72 7.81 4.15
N ARG A 29 -0.21 7.40 2.99
CA ARG A 29 1.19 7.04 2.83
C ARG A 29 1.60 5.88 3.71
N ARG A 30 0.70 4.94 3.86
CA ARG A 30 0.97 3.75 4.65
C ARG A 30 1.43 2.58 3.80
N VAL A 31 1.36 2.70 2.49
CA VAL A 31 1.69 1.60 1.59
C VAL A 31 3.09 1.79 1.05
N LEU A 32 3.91 0.76 1.23
CA LEU A 32 5.27 0.77 0.73
C LEU A 32 5.42 -0.27 -0.37
N LEU A 33 6.05 0.12 -1.45
CA LEU A 33 6.36 -0.78 -2.54
C LEU A 33 7.87 -0.89 -2.61
N ASP A 34 8.37 -2.06 -2.31
CA ASP A 34 9.80 -2.30 -2.34
C ASP A 34 10.52 -1.29 -1.43
N GLY A 35 9.89 -0.94 -0.33
CA GLY A 35 10.49 -0.02 0.63
C GLY A 35 10.24 1.44 0.35
N GLN A 36 9.52 1.77 -0.72
CA GLN A 36 9.25 3.16 -1.05
C GLN A 36 7.79 3.49 -0.87
N VAL A 37 7.50 4.67 -0.35
CA VAL A 37 6.12 5.08 -0.10
C VAL A 37 5.41 5.30 -1.44
N VAL A 38 4.22 4.74 -1.55
CA VAL A 38 3.39 4.89 -2.72
C VAL A 38 2.43 6.03 -2.47
N GLU A 39 2.34 6.96 -3.40
CA GLU A 39 1.50 8.13 -3.24
C GLU A 39 0.26 8.11 -4.12
N LYS A 40 0.22 7.24 -5.10
CA LYS A 40 -0.90 7.21 -6.04
C LYS A 40 -1.46 5.80 -6.16
N PRO A 41 -2.77 5.65 -6.11
CA PRO A 41 -3.36 4.31 -6.24
C PRO A 41 -3.18 3.72 -7.63
N ALA A 42 -3.01 4.57 -8.62
CA ALA A 42 -2.82 4.07 -9.99
C ALA A 42 -1.38 3.66 -10.27
N ARG A 43 -0.50 3.76 -9.28
CA ARG A 43 0.87 3.35 -9.46
C ARG A 43 0.94 1.92 -9.94
N GLN A 44 1.75 1.66 -10.93
CA GLN A 44 1.91 0.31 -11.44
C GLN A 44 3.05 -0.39 -10.75
N MET A 45 2.90 -1.68 -10.57
CA MET A 45 3.92 -2.46 -9.89
C MET A 45 4.03 -3.82 -10.55
N ASP A 46 5.17 -4.44 -10.37
CA ASP A 46 5.40 -5.80 -10.81
C ASP A 46 4.83 -6.73 -9.73
N PRO A 47 4.09 -7.77 -10.09
CA PRO A 47 3.55 -8.69 -9.08
C PRO A 47 4.62 -9.35 -8.22
N ALA A 48 5.86 -9.34 -8.67
CA ALA A 48 6.93 -9.92 -7.87
C ALA A 48 7.47 -8.98 -6.82
N GLN A 49 7.08 -7.72 -6.85
CA GLN A 49 7.56 -6.75 -5.87
C GLN A 49 6.85 -6.92 -4.54
N ALA A 50 7.50 -6.54 -3.48
CA ALA A 50 6.94 -6.68 -2.15
C ALA A 50 6.08 -5.48 -1.82
N LEU A 51 4.94 -5.75 -1.20
CA LEU A 51 4.05 -4.70 -0.71
C LEU A 51 3.99 -4.80 0.80
N VAL A 52 4.07 -3.66 1.46
CA VAL A 52 3.99 -3.59 2.90
C VAL A 52 3.03 -2.47 3.28
N ILE A 53 2.19 -2.73 4.26
CA ILE A 53 1.31 -1.71 4.82
C ILE A 53 1.82 -1.40 6.21
N THR A 54 2.16 -0.13 6.45
CA THR A 54 2.66 0.27 7.74
C THR A 54 1.49 0.65 8.64
N GLN A 55 1.80 0.74 9.94
CA GLN A 55 0.77 1.11 10.87
C GLN A 55 0.55 2.59 10.90
N GLY A 56 1.16 3.26 10.12
CA GLY A 56 1.02 4.64 10.09
C GLY A 56 1.59 5.24 11.24
N ASP A 57 1.92 5.29 11.88
CA ASP A 57 2.43 5.79 12.72
C ASP A 57 2.41 6.66 13.49
N ASP A 58 2.20 6.74 14.06
CA ASP A 58 2.11 7.38 14.99
C ASP A 58 3.06 7.23 15.92
N PRO A 59 3.89 7.71 15.82
CA PRO A 59 4.97 7.51 16.56
C PRO A 59 4.78 7.78 17.89
N ASP A 60 4.23 8.42 18.18
CA ASP A 60 4.22 8.68 19.37
C ASP A 60 3.49 7.90 20.06
N TYR A 61 2.96 7.35 19.67
CA TYR A 61 2.21 6.66 20.32
C TYR A 61 2.97 5.77 20.99
N VAL A 62 3.75 5.78 21.01
CA VAL A 62 4.44 4.99 21.51
C VAL A 62 4.89 5.22 22.56
N SER A 63 4.99 5.63 22.71
CA SER A 63 5.31 5.87 23.51
C SER A 63 5.19 5.87 24.38
N ARG A 64 5.20 5.72 24.65
CA ARG A 64 5.23 5.75 25.49
C ARG A 64 5.16 5.36 25.99
#